data_82bbd9943480704dc80a60b890a4a3b4
#
_entry.id   82bbd9943480704dc80a60b890a4a3b4
#
_cell.length_a   1.000
_cell.length_b   1.000
_cell.length_c   1.000
_cell.angle_alpha   90.00
_cell.angle_beta   90.00
_cell.angle_gamma   90.00
#
_symmetry.space_group_name_H-M   'P 1'
#
loop_
_entity.id
_entity.type
_entity.pdbx_description
1 polymer ?
#
loop_
_entity_poly.entity_id
_entity_poly.type
_entity_poly.pdbx_seq_one_letter_code
_entity_poly.pdbx_strand_id
1 'polypeptide(L)'
;MKWNKGLFHWLVIVVIACAIYVPGIQNSFTFLDDHVQVVDNPLVKSLHIESIKGMFSGFTVGMYQPVTTFFYAVTYSLFGENPAAFHLLSLVVHAINCFLVFKLLRHFLSSKSIGFLLAVLFLVHPIQVESVAWISALSNLLFSLFFLLAFGFYLKYRSTEKKKHLVFCFILFILSCLSKSAAVVFPIILLAYDYYISPKLTRTTLLQKVPFFAISILFGVVTIFGRETAGHLSDLTETFSTLDRIFLVSHSFLFYPLKFIFPYPLSAFYPYPSLTEGTLPLIYYVSPLGILLSIISIYLLRKKRLFLLGVGWFVATIILVLQFVPFGNQITTDRYLYLPLFGLLLILGFGIQRFKSSTLTYVLSPVLVLLAILSFQRVAIWENDKTLWISVLETHPTVSQAYNNLGSFVLKENKNKEAFQYFNQAIELQPNYADAYSNRGNLLAQAGNSEAAIKDFNQAIALQPHADAYFNRANEYSKLNRLQEAISDYSSSISLQPRADSYTNRAFAYLKTRNIDLAKQDLLRAQKINPKYGRAYFLQGILEQNLGNRTAACKAFLKAANLGEENAKDAYSKTCR
;
A
#
# COMPACT_ATOMS: atom_id res chain seq x y z
N MET A 1 -33.51 -31.46 -10.65
CA MET A 1 -33.11 -30.06 -10.66
C MET A 1 -31.77 -29.95 -11.40
N LYS A 2 -31.75 -29.52 -12.71
CA LYS A 2 -30.47 -29.33 -13.46
C LYS A 2 -29.86 -28.01 -12.97
N TRP A 3 -28.98 -28.06 -11.99
CA TRP A 3 -28.18 -26.89 -11.60
C TRP A 3 -27.43 -26.37 -12.80
N ASN A 4 -27.54 -25.06 -13.03
CA ASN A 4 -26.74 -24.41 -14.06
C ASN A 4 -25.25 -24.64 -13.69
N LYS A 5 -24.52 -25.41 -14.49
CA LYS A 5 -23.14 -25.82 -14.18
C LYS A 5 -22.21 -24.63 -13.83
N GLY A 6 -22.54 -23.43 -14.32
CA GLY A 6 -21.83 -22.20 -13.97
C GLY A 6 -22.06 -21.76 -12.52
N LEU A 7 -23.29 -21.90 -12.01
CA LEU A 7 -23.65 -21.57 -10.64
C LEU A 7 -22.95 -22.52 -9.65
N PHE A 8 -22.85 -23.80 -9.97
CA PHE A 8 -22.13 -24.77 -9.14
C PHE A 8 -20.66 -24.37 -8.92
N HIS A 9 -19.92 -24.05 -10.01
CA HIS A 9 -18.52 -23.65 -9.89
C HIS A 9 -18.35 -22.34 -9.09
N TRP A 10 -19.28 -21.40 -9.27
CA TRP A 10 -19.32 -20.16 -8.49
C TRP A 10 -19.51 -20.44 -6.99
N LEU A 11 -20.47 -21.26 -6.63
CA LEU A 11 -20.72 -21.61 -5.24
C LEU A 11 -19.50 -22.29 -4.59
N VAL A 12 -18.84 -23.22 -5.29
CA VAL A 12 -17.61 -23.86 -4.79
C VAL A 12 -16.49 -22.84 -4.57
N ILE A 13 -16.28 -21.89 -5.48
CA ILE A 13 -15.29 -20.81 -5.32
C ILE A 13 -15.63 -19.99 -4.07
N VAL A 14 -16.88 -19.57 -3.90
CA VAL A 14 -17.30 -18.76 -2.75
C VAL A 14 -17.11 -19.53 -1.44
N VAL A 15 -17.52 -20.81 -1.38
CA VAL A 15 -17.37 -21.63 -0.17
C VAL A 15 -15.89 -21.78 0.22
N ILE A 16 -15.02 -22.09 -0.73
CA ILE A 16 -13.57 -22.21 -0.46
C ILE A 16 -12.98 -20.86 -0.04
N ALA A 17 -13.33 -19.77 -0.72
CA ALA A 17 -12.88 -18.43 -0.35
C ALA A 17 -13.31 -18.07 1.08
N CYS A 18 -14.58 -18.32 1.44
CA CYS A 18 -15.07 -18.10 2.80
C CYS A 18 -14.32 -18.98 3.81
N ALA A 19 -14.10 -20.25 3.53
CA ALA A 19 -13.40 -21.16 4.44
C ALA A 19 -11.98 -20.69 4.78
N ILE A 20 -11.28 -20.06 3.83
CA ILE A 20 -9.90 -19.57 4.01
C ILE A 20 -9.88 -18.18 4.67
N TYR A 21 -10.72 -17.24 4.22
CA TYR A 21 -10.56 -15.81 4.54
C TYR A 21 -11.54 -15.26 5.57
N VAL A 22 -12.67 -15.93 5.86
CA VAL A 22 -13.63 -15.46 6.89
C VAL A 22 -13.00 -15.26 8.26
N PRO A 23 -12.08 -16.13 8.74
CA PRO A 23 -11.40 -15.88 10.02
C PRO A 23 -10.67 -14.54 10.07
N GLY A 24 -10.13 -14.07 8.93
CA GLY A 24 -9.45 -12.78 8.83
C GLY A 24 -10.36 -11.56 8.68
N ILE A 25 -11.68 -11.73 8.63
CA ILE A 25 -12.60 -10.57 8.52
C ILE A 25 -12.56 -9.68 9.77
N GLN A 26 -12.23 -10.25 10.92
CA GLN A 26 -12.13 -9.49 12.18
C GLN A 26 -10.74 -8.93 12.44
N ASN A 27 -9.80 -9.09 11.52
CA ASN A 27 -8.47 -8.50 11.61
C ASN A 27 -8.56 -6.98 11.69
N SER A 28 -7.63 -6.36 12.42
CA SER A 28 -7.55 -4.91 12.58
C SER A 28 -6.87 -4.23 11.37
N PHE A 29 -6.99 -2.90 11.29
CA PHE A 29 -6.14 -2.11 10.40
C PHE A 29 -4.67 -2.25 10.81
N THR A 30 -3.77 -2.35 9.84
CA THR A 30 -2.32 -2.42 10.06
C THR A 30 -1.63 -1.08 9.83
N PHE A 31 -0.50 -0.84 10.53
CA PHE A 31 0.31 0.37 10.37
C PHE A 31 1.17 0.38 9.10
N LEU A 32 1.09 -0.63 8.25
CA LEU A 32 1.81 -0.58 6.98
C LEU A 32 1.36 0.63 6.14
N ASP A 33 0.10 0.62 5.69
CA ASP A 33 -0.47 1.72 4.90
C ASP A 33 -1.95 1.97 5.23
N ASP A 34 -2.64 1.12 6.02
CA ASP A 34 -4.08 1.19 6.20
C ASP A 34 -4.51 2.49 6.89
N HIS A 35 -3.68 2.99 7.81
CA HIS A 35 -3.93 4.28 8.47
C HIS A 35 -3.91 5.42 7.46
N VAL A 36 -2.86 5.52 6.63
CA VAL A 36 -2.72 6.62 5.66
C VAL A 36 -3.73 6.51 4.51
N GLN A 37 -4.06 5.28 4.10
CA GLN A 37 -4.99 5.08 2.96
C GLN A 37 -6.45 5.15 3.36
N VAL A 38 -6.82 4.76 4.59
CA VAL A 38 -8.21 4.62 5.04
C VAL A 38 -8.49 5.44 6.30
N VAL A 39 -7.81 5.10 7.43
CA VAL A 39 -8.18 5.60 8.77
C VAL A 39 -7.97 7.11 8.90
N ASP A 40 -6.83 7.63 8.46
CA ASP A 40 -6.46 9.04 8.58
C ASP A 40 -6.71 9.84 7.28
N ASN A 41 -7.21 9.18 6.21
CA ASN A 41 -7.45 9.82 4.93
C ASN A 41 -8.74 10.64 4.92
N PRO A 42 -8.68 11.98 4.87
CA PRO A 42 -9.87 12.82 4.89
C PRO A 42 -10.77 12.61 3.65
N LEU A 43 -10.20 12.18 2.51
CA LEU A 43 -10.97 11.91 1.29
C LEU A 43 -11.88 10.69 1.46
N VAL A 44 -11.51 9.72 2.30
CA VAL A 44 -12.30 8.51 2.58
C VAL A 44 -13.47 8.80 3.52
N LYS A 45 -13.34 9.80 4.39
CA LYS A 45 -14.36 10.13 5.41
C LYS A 45 -15.67 10.73 4.84
N SER A 46 -15.72 11.08 3.55
CA SER A 46 -16.88 11.78 2.95
C SER A 46 -17.03 11.47 1.46
N LEU A 47 -18.30 11.32 1.02
CA LEU A 47 -18.69 11.21 -0.39
C LEU A 47 -19.20 12.55 -0.97
N HIS A 48 -18.94 13.69 -0.32
CA HIS A 48 -19.26 14.99 -0.90
C HIS A 48 -18.45 15.24 -2.18
N ILE A 49 -19.02 16.05 -3.08
CA ILE A 49 -18.43 16.30 -4.41
C ILE A 49 -16.98 16.82 -4.32
N GLU A 50 -16.65 17.60 -3.27
CA GLU A 50 -15.31 18.12 -3.07
C GLU A 50 -14.31 17.01 -2.70
N SER A 51 -14.73 16.02 -1.88
CA SER A 51 -13.90 14.84 -1.56
C SER A 51 -13.68 13.99 -2.82
N ILE A 52 -14.74 13.78 -3.62
CA ILE A 52 -14.64 13.05 -4.89
C ILE A 52 -13.68 13.76 -5.85
N LYS A 53 -13.82 15.08 -6.03
CA LYS A 53 -12.85 15.86 -6.83
C LYS A 53 -11.43 15.70 -6.30
N GLY A 54 -11.24 15.77 -4.98
CA GLY A 54 -9.95 15.55 -4.32
C GLY A 54 -9.34 14.19 -4.63
N MET A 55 -10.14 13.10 -4.66
CA MET A 55 -9.67 11.75 -5.03
C MET A 55 -9.09 11.72 -6.45
N PHE A 56 -9.71 12.44 -7.41
CA PHE A 56 -9.28 12.46 -8.82
C PHE A 56 -8.19 13.49 -9.11
N SER A 57 -7.91 14.43 -8.21
CA SER A 57 -6.90 15.48 -8.39
C SER A 57 -5.64 15.32 -7.53
N GLY A 58 -5.64 14.36 -6.59
CA GLY A 58 -4.56 14.16 -5.63
C GLY A 58 -3.90 12.78 -5.72
N PHE A 59 -2.83 12.64 -4.93
CA PHE A 59 -2.13 11.38 -4.73
C PHE A 59 -2.27 10.94 -3.28
N THR A 60 -2.32 9.64 -3.04
CA THR A 60 -2.25 9.05 -1.69
C THR A 60 -1.00 8.19 -1.62
N VAL A 61 -0.07 8.49 -0.72
CA VAL A 61 1.23 7.80 -0.59
C VAL A 61 1.98 7.75 -1.94
N GLY A 62 1.99 8.86 -2.69
CA GLY A 62 2.61 8.92 -4.02
C GLY A 62 1.93 8.08 -5.10
N MET A 63 0.76 7.50 -4.83
CA MET A 63 0.00 6.68 -5.77
C MET A 63 -1.26 7.40 -6.25
N TYR A 64 -1.52 7.34 -7.57
CA TYR A 64 -2.76 7.82 -8.17
C TYR A 64 -3.73 6.64 -8.31
N GLN A 65 -4.72 6.55 -7.42
CA GLN A 65 -5.65 5.42 -7.34
C GLN A 65 -7.09 5.85 -6.96
N PRO A 66 -7.69 6.81 -7.67
CA PRO A 66 -8.97 7.42 -7.28
C PRO A 66 -10.13 6.42 -7.15
N VAL A 67 -10.17 5.37 -8.00
CA VAL A 67 -11.21 4.34 -7.92
C VAL A 67 -11.07 3.52 -6.65
N THR A 68 -9.86 3.16 -6.24
CA THR A 68 -9.63 2.46 -4.97
C THR A 68 -10.04 3.32 -3.78
N THR A 69 -9.63 4.59 -3.75
CA THR A 69 -10.02 5.55 -2.70
C THR A 69 -11.54 5.74 -2.65
N PHE A 70 -12.21 5.77 -3.82
CA PHE A 70 -13.68 5.82 -3.89
C PHE A 70 -14.34 4.58 -3.27
N PHE A 71 -13.82 3.37 -3.53
CA PHE A 71 -14.35 2.16 -2.91
C PHE A 71 -14.15 2.16 -1.39
N TYR A 72 -13.01 2.67 -0.87
CA TYR A 72 -12.84 2.89 0.56
C TYR A 72 -13.87 3.89 1.11
N ALA A 73 -14.10 5.01 0.44
CA ALA A 73 -15.07 6.02 0.87
C ALA A 73 -16.52 5.49 0.88
N VAL A 74 -16.89 4.68 -0.11
CA VAL A 74 -18.20 4.00 -0.13
C VAL A 74 -18.32 3.04 1.06
N THR A 75 -17.30 2.22 1.32
CA THR A 75 -17.29 1.29 2.45
C THR A 75 -17.38 2.04 3.79
N TYR A 76 -16.58 3.10 3.94
CA TYR A 76 -16.62 3.97 5.13
C TYR A 76 -17.99 4.63 5.33
N SER A 77 -18.61 5.12 4.25
CA SER A 77 -19.93 5.76 4.31
C SER A 77 -21.04 4.82 4.78
N LEU A 78 -20.93 3.52 4.45
CA LEU A 78 -21.93 2.50 4.81
C LEU A 78 -21.69 1.88 6.19
N PHE A 79 -20.43 1.71 6.59
CA PHE A 79 -20.06 0.89 7.76
C PHE A 79 -19.14 1.61 8.75
N GLY A 80 -18.80 2.88 8.50
CA GLY A 80 -17.85 3.63 9.32
C GLY A 80 -16.44 3.04 9.25
N GLU A 81 -15.70 3.19 10.34
CA GLU A 81 -14.32 2.73 10.52
C GLU A 81 -14.27 1.27 11.01
N ASN A 82 -15.14 0.41 10.42
CA ASN A 82 -15.19 -1.00 10.78
C ASN A 82 -14.30 -1.83 9.83
N PRO A 83 -13.14 -2.37 10.26
CA PRO A 83 -12.21 -3.10 9.39
C PRO A 83 -12.85 -4.32 8.74
N ALA A 84 -13.81 -4.99 9.41
CA ALA A 84 -14.49 -6.15 8.87
C ALA A 84 -15.18 -5.88 7.52
N ALA A 85 -15.73 -4.67 7.33
CA ALA A 85 -16.38 -4.30 6.08
C ALA A 85 -15.37 -4.17 4.92
N PHE A 86 -14.16 -3.68 5.20
CA PHE A 86 -13.09 -3.56 4.20
C PHE A 86 -12.52 -4.93 3.83
N HIS A 87 -12.32 -5.83 4.81
CA HIS A 87 -11.93 -7.22 4.54
C HIS A 87 -12.99 -7.97 3.73
N LEU A 88 -14.28 -7.78 4.06
CA LEU A 88 -15.37 -8.38 3.30
C LEU A 88 -15.39 -7.90 1.84
N LEU A 89 -15.16 -6.61 1.60
CA LEU A 89 -15.04 -6.06 0.24
C LEU A 89 -13.90 -6.75 -0.52
N SER A 90 -12.71 -6.88 0.10
CA SER A 90 -11.56 -7.56 -0.50
C SER A 90 -11.88 -9.02 -0.84
N LEU A 91 -12.54 -9.75 0.08
CA LEU A 91 -12.95 -11.13 -0.13
C LEU A 91 -13.93 -11.28 -1.30
N VAL A 92 -14.94 -10.43 -1.38
CA VAL A 92 -15.93 -10.42 -2.48
C VAL A 92 -15.25 -10.17 -3.82
N VAL A 93 -14.38 -9.16 -3.90
CA VAL A 93 -13.64 -8.86 -5.15
C VAL A 93 -12.73 -10.02 -5.53
N HIS A 94 -12.05 -10.64 -4.55
CA HIS A 94 -11.20 -11.82 -4.81
C HIS A 94 -12.00 -13.00 -5.36
N ALA A 95 -13.16 -13.33 -4.78
CA ALA A 95 -14.02 -14.39 -5.27
C ALA A 95 -14.49 -14.15 -6.72
N ILE A 96 -14.84 -12.89 -7.05
CA ILE A 96 -15.20 -12.49 -8.43
C ILE A 96 -13.99 -12.67 -9.36
N ASN A 97 -12.79 -12.25 -8.95
CA ASN A 97 -11.55 -12.43 -9.73
C ASN A 97 -11.27 -13.92 -10.00
N CYS A 98 -11.40 -14.79 -9.00
CA CYS A 98 -11.23 -16.24 -9.17
C CYS A 98 -12.21 -16.82 -10.19
N PHE A 99 -13.47 -16.36 -10.18
CA PHE A 99 -14.45 -16.78 -11.16
C PHE A 99 -14.14 -16.26 -12.57
N LEU A 100 -13.62 -15.05 -12.70
CA LEU A 100 -13.15 -14.52 -13.98
C LEU A 100 -11.95 -15.31 -14.52
N VAL A 101 -10.99 -15.63 -13.65
CA VAL A 101 -9.85 -16.51 -13.96
C VAL A 101 -10.36 -17.86 -14.47
N PHE A 102 -11.32 -18.47 -13.77
CA PHE A 102 -11.95 -19.72 -14.26
C PHE A 102 -12.56 -19.57 -15.66
N LYS A 103 -13.33 -18.50 -15.90
CA LYS A 103 -13.95 -18.26 -17.22
C LYS A 103 -12.90 -18.09 -18.32
N LEU A 104 -11.82 -17.37 -18.03
CA LEU A 104 -10.73 -17.14 -18.97
C LEU A 104 -9.92 -18.41 -19.23
N LEU A 105 -9.54 -19.16 -18.18
CA LEU A 105 -8.84 -20.45 -18.33
C LEU A 105 -9.67 -21.44 -19.17
N ARG A 106 -10.99 -21.47 -18.96
CA ARG A 106 -11.91 -22.29 -19.74
C ARG A 106 -11.96 -21.91 -21.24
N HIS A 107 -11.62 -20.68 -21.58
CA HIS A 107 -11.51 -20.24 -22.98
C HIS A 107 -10.25 -20.79 -23.65
N PHE A 108 -9.14 -20.90 -22.91
CA PHE A 108 -7.83 -21.29 -23.46
C PHE A 108 -7.54 -22.79 -23.38
N LEU A 109 -8.13 -23.48 -22.40
CA LEU A 109 -7.87 -24.88 -22.16
C LEU A 109 -8.99 -25.78 -22.71
N SER A 110 -8.60 -26.92 -23.24
CA SER A 110 -9.52 -27.91 -23.83
C SER A 110 -10.46 -28.54 -22.78
N SER A 111 -10.01 -28.70 -21.53
CA SER A 111 -10.76 -29.30 -20.44
C SER A 111 -11.30 -28.25 -19.46
N LYS A 112 -12.64 -28.25 -19.27
CA LYS A 112 -13.31 -27.40 -18.28
C LYS A 112 -12.88 -27.74 -16.84
N SER A 113 -12.64 -29.01 -16.55
CA SER A 113 -12.21 -29.47 -15.22
C SER A 113 -10.80 -29.00 -14.90
N ILE A 114 -9.87 -29.05 -15.87
CA ILE A 114 -8.52 -28.50 -15.68
C ILE A 114 -8.58 -26.98 -15.45
N GLY A 115 -9.39 -26.26 -16.23
CA GLY A 115 -9.58 -24.82 -16.02
C GLY A 115 -10.13 -24.50 -14.63
N PHE A 116 -11.02 -25.35 -14.09
CA PHE A 116 -11.56 -25.18 -12.74
C PHE A 116 -10.52 -25.49 -11.66
N LEU A 117 -9.76 -26.59 -11.78
CA LEU A 117 -8.67 -26.92 -10.85
C LEU A 117 -7.63 -25.82 -10.77
N LEU A 118 -7.25 -25.24 -11.90
CA LEU A 118 -6.30 -24.12 -11.92
C LEU A 118 -6.89 -22.82 -11.36
N ALA A 119 -8.19 -22.58 -11.50
CA ALA A 119 -8.84 -21.45 -10.83
C ALA A 119 -8.93 -21.65 -9.30
N VAL A 120 -9.15 -22.89 -8.85
CA VAL A 120 -9.04 -23.22 -7.42
C VAL A 120 -7.59 -23.05 -6.94
N LEU A 121 -6.59 -23.44 -7.73
CA LEU A 121 -5.18 -23.18 -7.42
C LEU A 121 -4.91 -21.67 -7.26
N PHE A 122 -5.46 -20.82 -8.13
CA PHE A 122 -5.38 -19.37 -7.99
C PHE A 122 -5.98 -18.90 -6.67
N LEU A 123 -7.13 -19.43 -6.30
CA LEU A 123 -7.87 -19.08 -5.08
C LEU A 123 -7.11 -19.45 -3.81
N VAL A 124 -6.59 -20.71 -3.75
CA VAL A 124 -6.04 -21.27 -2.52
C VAL A 124 -4.53 -21.05 -2.36
N HIS A 125 -3.89 -20.36 -3.29
CA HIS A 125 -2.44 -20.20 -3.26
C HIS A 125 -2.01 -19.20 -2.19
N PRO A 126 -1.10 -19.55 -1.24
CA PRO A 126 -0.72 -18.69 -0.11
C PRO A 126 -0.18 -17.32 -0.50
N ILE A 127 0.41 -17.19 -1.68
CA ILE A 127 0.94 -15.92 -2.19
C ILE A 127 -0.15 -14.87 -2.45
N GLN A 128 -1.42 -15.28 -2.56
CA GLN A 128 -2.56 -14.37 -2.76
C GLN A 128 -3.03 -13.73 -1.45
N VAL A 129 -2.65 -14.32 -0.30
CA VAL A 129 -3.17 -13.90 1.01
C VAL A 129 -2.87 -12.44 1.30
N GLU A 130 -1.66 -11.96 0.99
CA GLU A 130 -1.31 -10.54 1.17
C GLU A 130 -2.29 -9.61 0.41
N SER A 131 -2.66 -9.96 -0.81
CA SER A 131 -3.59 -9.16 -1.62
C SER A 131 -5.02 -9.13 -1.08
N VAL A 132 -5.43 -10.14 -0.30
CA VAL A 132 -6.82 -10.30 0.18
C VAL A 132 -6.95 -9.88 1.64
N ALA A 133 -6.00 -10.28 2.49
CA ALA A 133 -6.03 -10.05 3.91
C ALA A 133 -5.56 -8.64 4.31
N TRP A 134 -4.72 -7.99 3.51
CA TRP A 134 -4.30 -6.62 3.76
C TRP A 134 -5.25 -5.61 3.09
N ILE A 135 -5.87 -4.73 3.89
CA ILE A 135 -6.89 -3.79 3.41
C ILE A 135 -6.33 -2.86 2.32
N SER A 136 -5.14 -2.30 2.52
CA SER A 136 -4.50 -1.41 1.54
C SER A 136 -4.13 -2.08 0.21
N ALA A 137 -4.13 -3.42 0.17
CA ALA A 137 -3.94 -4.17 -1.06
C ALA A 137 -5.20 -4.25 -1.95
N LEU A 138 -6.34 -3.68 -1.56
CA LEU A 138 -7.57 -3.64 -2.37
C LEU A 138 -7.31 -3.10 -3.79
N SER A 139 -6.36 -2.18 -3.95
CA SER A 139 -5.94 -1.69 -5.26
C SER A 139 -5.50 -2.81 -6.21
N ASN A 140 -4.82 -3.86 -5.69
CA ASN A 140 -4.43 -5.04 -6.48
C ASN A 140 -5.63 -5.86 -6.95
N LEU A 141 -6.63 -5.98 -6.10
CA LEU A 141 -7.85 -6.73 -6.40
C LEU A 141 -8.72 -6.01 -7.44
N LEU A 142 -8.92 -4.69 -7.26
CA LEU A 142 -9.75 -3.88 -8.15
C LEU A 142 -9.13 -3.72 -9.54
N PHE A 143 -7.83 -3.39 -9.63
CA PHE A 143 -7.22 -3.28 -10.95
C PHE A 143 -7.25 -4.62 -11.68
N SER A 144 -7.04 -5.73 -10.98
CA SER A 144 -7.13 -7.07 -11.57
C SER A 144 -8.55 -7.41 -12.00
N LEU A 145 -9.57 -7.03 -11.23
CA LEU A 145 -10.98 -7.18 -11.58
C LEU A 145 -11.30 -6.51 -12.92
N PHE A 146 -10.97 -5.21 -13.02
CA PHE A 146 -11.25 -4.46 -14.23
C PHE A 146 -10.38 -4.89 -15.41
N PHE A 147 -9.12 -5.30 -15.15
CA PHE A 147 -8.23 -5.86 -16.17
C PHE A 147 -8.76 -7.17 -16.77
N LEU A 148 -9.17 -8.12 -15.92
CA LEU A 148 -9.72 -9.40 -16.35
C LEU A 148 -11.06 -9.24 -17.09
N LEU A 149 -11.92 -8.32 -16.61
CA LEU A 149 -13.16 -7.96 -17.30
C LEU A 149 -12.88 -7.32 -18.67
N ALA A 150 -11.95 -6.36 -18.72
CA ALA A 150 -11.54 -5.72 -19.99
C ALA A 150 -11.02 -6.76 -20.98
N PHE A 151 -10.16 -7.66 -20.53
CA PHE A 151 -9.66 -8.75 -21.35
C PHE A 151 -10.78 -9.69 -21.83
N GLY A 152 -11.73 -10.04 -20.97
CA GLY A 152 -12.92 -10.82 -21.33
C GLY A 152 -13.78 -10.14 -22.41
N PHE A 153 -13.96 -8.81 -22.33
CA PHE A 153 -14.64 -8.06 -23.39
C PHE A 153 -13.83 -7.99 -24.67
N TYR A 154 -12.49 -7.95 -24.58
CA TYR A 154 -11.63 -8.04 -25.75
C TYR A 154 -11.76 -9.39 -26.47
N LEU A 155 -11.76 -10.51 -25.73
CA LEU A 155 -12.04 -11.83 -26.29
C LEU A 155 -13.38 -11.86 -27.04
N LYS A 156 -14.41 -11.26 -26.43
CA LYS A 156 -15.74 -11.16 -27.05
C LYS A 156 -15.76 -10.25 -28.27
N TYR A 157 -14.97 -9.17 -28.28
CA TYR A 157 -14.77 -8.34 -29.45
C TYR A 157 -14.16 -9.15 -30.60
N ARG A 158 -13.07 -9.88 -30.33
CA ARG A 158 -12.37 -10.69 -31.33
C ARG A 158 -13.22 -11.84 -31.93
N SER A 159 -14.21 -12.32 -31.17
CA SER A 159 -15.12 -13.38 -31.64
C SER A 159 -16.36 -12.85 -32.36
N THR A 160 -16.80 -11.62 -32.08
CA THR A 160 -18.07 -11.07 -32.60
C THR A 160 -17.89 -9.86 -33.51
N GLU A 161 -16.70 -9.26 -33.53
CA GLU A 161 -16.31 -8.02 -34.21
C GLU A 161 -17.19 -6.78 -33.87
N LYS A 162 -18.06 -6.90 -32.84
CA LYS A 162 -18.96 -5.82 -32.43
C LYS A 162 -18.19 -4.74 -31.68
N LYS A 163 -18.09 -3.53 -32.25
CA LYS A 163 -17.36 -2.37 -31.68
C LYS A 163 -17.73 -2.05 -30.23
N LYS A 164 -19.00 -2.29 -29.83
CA LYS A 164 -19.43 -2.09 -28.43
C LYS A 164 -18.57 -2.85 -27.41
N HIS A 165 -18.12 -4.07 -27.75
CA HIS A 165 -17.27 -4.84 -26.84
C HIS A 165 -15.87 -4.23 -26.71
N LEU A 166 -15.34 -3.61 -27.78
CA LEU A 166 -14.07 -2.87 -27.71
C LEU A 166 -14.22 -1.59 -26.84
N VAL A 167 -15.35 -0.91 -26.94
CA VAL A 167 -15.65 0.27 -26.09
C VAL A 167 -15.72 -0.14 -24.60
N PHE A 168 -16.45 -1.22 -24.26
CA PHE A 168 -16.48 -1.72 -22.88
C PHE A 168 -15.08 -2.17 -22.41
N CYS A 169 -14.30 -2.83 -23.26
CA CYS A 169 -12.91 -3.16 -22.97
C CYS A 169 -12.10 -1.91 -22.61
N PHE A 170 -12.21 -0.84 -23.39
CA PHE A 170 -11.50 0.41 -23.19
C PHE A 170 -11.90 1.12 -21.89
N ILE A 171 -13.21 1.20 -21.60
CA ILE A 171 -13.71 1.80 -20.35
C ILE A 171 -13.19 1.02 -19.13
N LEU A 172 -13.28 -0.30 -19.15
CA LEU A 172 -12.79 -1.15 -18.05
C LEU A 172 -11.27 -1.07 -17.90
N PHE A 173 -10.52 -0.91 -18.99
CA PHE A 173 -9.10 -0.65 -18.91
C PHE A 173 -8.77 0.68 -18.22
N ILE A 174 -9.51 1.76 -18.52
CA ILE A 174 -9.36 3.04 -17.81
C ILE A 174 -9.67 2.87 -16.32
N LEU A 175 -10.75 2.18 -15.95
CA LEU A 175 -11.07 1.88 -14.55
C LEU A 175 -9.97 1.07 -13.87
N SER A 176 -9.34 0.14 -14.59
CA SER A 176 -8.17 -0.61 -14.11
C SER A 176 -6.99 0.32 -13.81
N CYS A 177 -6.65 1.23 -14.72
CA CYS A 177 -5.59 2.24 -14.50
C CYS A 177 -5.91 3.20 -13.34
N LEU A 178 -7.17 3.63 -13.19
CA LEU A 178 -7.65 4.47 -12.09
C LEU A 178 -7.68 3.72 -10.74
N SER A 179 -7.67 2.38 -10.75
CA SER A 179 -7.54 1.57 -9.53
C SER A 179 -6.07 1.38 -9.13
N LYS A 180 -5.20 1.12 -10.11
CA LYS A 180 -3.75 1.01 -9.93
C LYS A 180 -3.04 1.17 -11.27
N SER A 181 -2.02 2.02 -11.32
CA SER A 181 -1.27 2.30 -12.55
C SER A 181 -0.54 1.09 -13.16
N ALA A 182 -0.34 0.01 -12.40
CA ALA A 182 0.22 -1.25 -12.93
C ALA A 182 -0.57 -1.83 -14.13
N ALA A 183 -1.82 -1.39 -14.33
CA ALA A 183 -2.64 -1.77 -15.48
C ALA A 183 -2.13 -1.26 -16.84
N VAL A 184 -1.18 -0.32 -16.89
CA VAL A 184 -0.63 0.26 -18.14
C VAL A 184 -0.05 -0.77 -19.13
N VAL A 185 0.24 -1.97 -18.66
CA VAL A 185 0.73 -3.09 -19.49
C VAL A 185 -0.37 -3.76 -20.34
N PHE A 186 -1.64 -3.41 -20.13
CA PHE A 186 -2.78 -4.04 -20.80
C PHE A 186 -2.68 -4.10 -22.34
N PRO A 187 -2.29 -3.03 -23.07
CA PRO A 187 -2.17 -3.11 -24.53
C PRO A 187 -1.13 -4.13 -25.00
N ILE A 188 -0.09 -4.42 -24.21
CA ILE A 188 0.89 -5.47 -24.50
C ILE A 188 0.20 -6.84 -24.44
N ILE A 189 -0.67 -7.07 -23.46
CA ILE A 189 -1.47 -8.29 -23.33
C ILE A 189 -2.43 -8.45 -24.52
N LEU A 190 -3.04 -7.36 -25.00
CA LEU A 190 -3.90 -7.40 -26.18
C LEU A 190 -3.09 -7.82 -27.42
N LEU A 191 -1.88 -7.31 -27.59
CA LEU A 191 -0.99 -7.71 -28.69
C LEU A 191 -0.55 -9.17 -28.57
N ALA A 192 -0.21 -9.62 -27.35
CA ALA A 192 0.14 -11.01 -27.09
C ALA A 192 -1.01 -11.97 -27.45
N TYR A 193 -2.25 -11.57 -27.11
CA TYR A 193 -3.43 -12.34 -27.47
C TYR A 193 -3.72 -12.31 -28.99
N ASP A 194 -3.56 -11.16 -29.65
CA ASP A 194 -3.71 -11.08 -31.11
C ASP A 194 -2.68 -11.97 -31.84
N TYR A 195 -1.43 -12.00 -31.35
CA TYR A 195 -0.41 -12.92 -31.85
C TYR A 195 -0.75 -14.40 -31.57
N TYR A 196 -1.37 -14.70 -30.44
CA TYR A 196 -1.85 -16.05 -30.12
C TYR A 196 -2.88 -16.53 -31.15
N ILE A 197 -3.81 -15.65 -31.57
CA ILE A 197 -4.80 -15.98 -32.61
C ILE A 197 -4.14 -16.07 -34.01
N SER A 198 -3.38 -15.04 -34.37
CA SER A 198 -2.73 -14.90 -35.68
C SER A 198 -1.33 -14.31 -35.56
N PRO A 199 -0.27 -15.02 -35.96
CA PRO A 199 1.10 -14.49 -35.88
C PRO A 199 1.35 -13.27 -36.79
N LYS A 200 0.50 -13.04 -37.79
CA LYS A 200 0.57 -11.88 -38.68
C LYS A 200 -0.34 -10.77 -38.10
N LEU A 201 0.25 -9.83 -37.40
CA LEU A 201 -0.45 -8.65 -36.92
C LEU A 201 -0.69 -7.68 -38.08
N THR A 202 -1.96 -7.38 -38.36
CA THR A 202 -2.32 -6.43 -39.40
C THR A 202 -2.18 -4.99 -38.94
N ARG A 203 -2.02 -4.03 -39.87
CA ARG A 203 -2.00 -2.60 -39.57
C ARG A 203 -3.24 -2.16 -38.80
N THR A 204 -4.41 -2.66 -39.16
CA THR A 204 -5.68 -2.37 -38.45
C THR A 204 -5.67 -2.87 -37.00
N THR A 205 -5.14 -4.08 -36.77
CA THR A 205 -4.97 -4.63 -35.41
C THR A 205 -4.07 -3.75 -34.55
N LEU A 206 -2.96 -3.25 -35.10
CA LEU A 206 -2.03 -2.37 -34.40
C LEU A 206 -2.67 -0.99 -34.10
N LEU A 207 -3.34 -0.38 -35.10
CA LEU A 207 -3.99 0.92 -34.95
C LEU A 207 -5.08 0.89 -33.87
N GLN A 208 -5.80 -0.21 -33.70
CA GLN A 208 -6.78 -0.38 -32.63
C GLN A 208 -6.19 -0.32 -31.22
N LYS A 209 -4.88 -0.51 -31.04
CA LYS A 209 -4.20 -0.45 -29.75
C LYS A 209 -3.67 0.95 -29.42
N VAL A 210 -3.62 1.85 -30.41
CA VAL A 210 -3.10 3.22 -30.20
C VAL A 210 -3.81 3.94 -29.04
N PRO A 211 -5.16 3.95 -28.93
CA PRO A 211 -5.82 4.59 -27.79
C PRO A 211 -5.43 3.97 -26.43
N PHE A 212 -5.24 2.64 -26.38
CA PHE A 212 -4.80 1.96 -25.16
C PHE A 212 -3.37 2.34 -24.77
N PHE A 213 -2.44 2.42 -25.72
CA PHE A 213 -1.08 2.88 -25.47
C PHE A 213 -1.05 4.35 -25.05
N ALA A 214 -1.88 5.22 -25.63
CA ALA A 214 -1.96 6.62 -25.24
C ALA A 214 -2.37 6.77 -23.77
N ILE A 215 -3.38 6.03 -23.32
CA ILE A 215 -3.80 5.98 -21.91
C ILE A 215 -2.68 5.39 -21.04
N SER A 216 -2.01 4.33 -21.49
CA SER A 216 -0.89 3.73 -20.74
C SER A 216 0.25 4.74 -20.50
N ILE A 217 0.63 5.50 -21.52
CA ILE A 217 1.65 6.54 -21.41
C ILE A 217 1.21 7.64 -20.44
N LEU A 218 -0.04 8.11 -20.56
CA LEU A 218 -0.59 9.13 -19.66
C LEU A 218 -0.48 8.68 -18.19
N PHE A 219 -0.97 7.47 -17.85
CA PHE A 219 -0.92 6.97 -16.47
C PHE A 219 0.51 6.64 -16.02
N GLY A 220 1.41 6.27 -16.94
CA GLY A 220 2.84 6.13 -16.67
C GLY A 220 3.47 7.45 -16.20
N VAL A 221 3.23 8.54 -16.94
CA VAL A 221 3.70 9.89 -16.59
C VAL A 221 3.12 10.34 -15.24
N VAL A 222 1.79 10.19 -15.04
CA VAL A 222 1.14 10.53 -13.77
C VAL A 222 1.76 9.77 -12.59
N THR A 223 2.12 8.50 -12.79
CA THR A 223 2.73 7.69 -11.72
C THR A 223 4.13 8.16 -11.37
N ILE A 224 4.96 8.48 -12.36
CA ILE A 224 6.33 9.00 -12.12
C ILE A 224 6.24 10.33 -11.35
N PHE A 225 5.39 11.26 -11.82
CA PHE A 225 5.18 12.54 -11.16
C PHE A 225 4.70 12.40 -9.70
N GLY A 226 3.73 11.49 -9.43
CA GLY A 226 3.23 11.25 -8.08
C GLY A 226 4.29 10.71 -7.13
N ARG A 227 5.20 9.87 -7.61
CA ARG A 227 6.31 9.32 -6.80
C ARG A 227 7.40 10.33 -6.53
N GLU A 228 7.73 11.15 -7.51
CA GLU A 228 8.71 12.24 -7.37
C GLU A 228 8.23 13.26 -6.33
N THR A 229 6.97 13.69 -6.40
CA THR A 229 6.39 14.65 -5.44
C THR A 229 6.27 14.09 -4.01
N ALA A 230 6.18 12.78 -3.85
CA ALA A 230 6.13 12.12 -2.54
C ALA A 230 7.51 11.79 -1.95
N GLY A 231 8.62 12.08 -2.65
CA GLY A 231 9.98 11.77 -2.19
C GLY A 231 10.27 10.26 -2.09
N HIS A 232 9.49 9.41 -2.78
CA HIS A 232 9.60 7.95 -2.70
C HIS A 232 10.58 7.34 -3.73
N LEU A 233 11.29 8.16 -4.49
CA LEU A 233 12.42 7.70 -5.29
C LEU A 233 13.60 7.52 -4.34
N SER A 234 13.86 6.30 -3.93
CA SER A 234 14.94 5.98 -3.00
C SER A 234 16.30 6.13 -3.68
N ASP A 235 17.28 6.69 -2.96
CA ASP A 235 18.69 6.77 -3.37
C ASP A 235 19.44 5.42 -3.29
N LEU A 236 18.72 4.31 -3.52
CA LEU A 236 19.33 2.98 -3.66
C LEU A 236 20.33 2.91 -4.83
N THR A 237 20.35 3.97 -5.66
CA THR A 237 21.38 4.17 -6.69
C THR A 237 22.77 4.39 -6.11
N GLU A 238 22.89 4.93 -4.89
CA GLU A 238 24.15 5.09 -4.18
C GLU A 238 24.60 3.78 -3.50
N THR A 239 23.64 2.95 -3.07
CA THR A 239 23.94 1.71 -2.37
C THR A 239 24.30 0.57 -3.33
N PHE A 240 23.60 0.44 -4.47
CA PHE A 240 23.78 -0.66 -5.42
C PHE A 240 24.28 -0.16 -6.77
N SER A 241 25.39 -0.72 -7.25
CA SER A 241 25.91 -0.43 -8.59
C SER A 241 24.91 -0.85 -9.68
N THR A 242 25.09 -0.33 -10.90
CA THR A 242 24.24 -0.73 -12.05
C THR A 242 24.30 -2.25 -12.29
N LEU A 243 25.45 -2.88 -12.06
CA LEU A 243 25.61 -4.33 -12.19
C LEU A 243 24.83 -5.07 -11.10
N ASP A 244 24.90 -4.61 -9.84
CA ASP A 244 24.13 -5.21 -8.74
C ASP A 244 22.64 -5.17 -9.03
N ARG A 245 22.12 -4.07 -9.62
CA ARG A 245 20.70 -3.98 -9.99
C ARG A 245 20.29 -5.02 -11.03
N ILE A 246 21.16 -5.37 -11.97
CA ILE A 246 20.87 -6.47 -12.92
C ILE A 246 20.69 -7.79 -12.16
N PHE A 247 21.53 -8.05 -11.17
CA PHE A 247 21.41 -9.25 -10.32
C PHE A 247 20.14 -9.21 -9.45
N LEU A 248 19.85 -8.06 -8.83
CA LEU A 248 18.63 -7.85 -8.03
C LEU A 248 17.36 -8.07 -8.86
N VAL A 249 17.28 -7.49 -10.07
CA VAL A 249 16.15 -7.67 -11.01
C VAL A 249 16.03 -9.13 -11.44
N SER A 250 17.15 -9.79 -11.76
CA SER A 250 17.17 -11.20 -12.15
C SER A 250 16.64 -12.10 -11.02
N HIS A 251 17.07 -11.84 -9.79
CA HIS A 251 16.60 -12.56 -8.61
C HIS A 251 15.11 -12.32 -8.38
N SER A 252 14.65 -11.05 -8.42
CA SER A 252 13.26 -10.68 -8.24
C SER A 252 12.35 -11.32 -9.29
N PHE A 253 12.81 -11.42 -10.54
CA PHE A 253 12.04 -12.10 -11.60
C PHE A 253 11.84 -13.58 -11.30
N LEU A 254 12.90 -14.29 -10.86
CA LEU A 254 12.86 -15.71 -10.54
C LEU A 254 12.13 -16.00 -9.23
N PHE A 255 12.10 -15.06 -8.30
CA PHE A 255 11.38 -15.17 -7.04
C PHE A 255 9.93 -15.64 -7.25
N TYR A 256 9.21 -15.03 -8.19
CA TYR A 256 7.79 -15.29 -8.38
C TYR A 256 7.47 -16.69 -8.92
N PRO A 257 8.11 -17.21 -9.99
CA PRO A 257 7.93 -18.60 -10.42
C PRO A 257 8.35 -19.61 -9.33
N LEU A 258 9.41 -19.33 -8.58
CA LEU A 258 9.84 -20.20 -7.48
C LEU A 258 8.82 -20.21 -6.35
N LYS A 259 8.28 -19.04 -5.94
CA LYS A 259 7.25 -18.95 -4.91
C LYS A 259 5.89 -19.48 -5.38
N PHE A 260 5.61 -19.51 -6.68
CA PHE A 260 4.47 -20.22 -7.23
C PHE A 260 4.58 -21.75 -7.05
N ILE A 261 5.80 -22.31 -7.16
CA ILE A 261 6.02 -23.76 -7.01
C ILE A 261 6.20 -24.11 -5.53
N PHE A 262 6.95 -23.29 -4.78
CA PHE A 262 7.31 -23.47 -3.38
C PHE A 262 6.93 -22.23 -2.54
N PRO A 263 5.65 -22.10 -2.14
CA PRO A 263 5.16 -20.93 -1.42
C PRO A 263 5.53 -20.94 0.07
N TYR A 264 6.78 -21.25 0.39
CA TYR A 264 7.31 -21.27 1.76
C TYR A 264 8.83 -21.03 1.77
N PRO A 265 9.36 -20.27 2.75
CA PRO A 265 8.60 -19.30 3.58
C PRO A 265 8.13 -18.11 2.76
N LEU A 266 6.99 -17.51 3.13
CA LEU A 266 6.51 -16.23 2.61
C LEU A 266 6.62 -15.18 3.72
N SER A 267 6.88 -13.93 3.37
CA SER A 267 6.98 -12.81 4.32
C SER A 267 6.06 -11.65 3.89
N ALA A 268 5.65 -10.82 4.84
CA ALA A 268 4.96 -9.57 4.52
C ALA A 268 5.96 -8.45 4.13
N PHE A 269 7.25 -8.69 4.38
CA PHE A 269 8.31 -7.73 4.06
C PHE A 269 9.57 -8.46 3.60
N TYR A 270 10.05 -8.16 2.41
CA TYR A 270 11.29 -8.69 1.83
C TYR A 270 12.30 -7.56 1.68
N PRO A 271 13.26 -7.41 2.62
CA PRO A 271 14.25 -6.33 2.58
C PRO A 271 15.20 -6.49 1.39
N TYR A 272 15.81 -5.38 0.98
CA TYR A 272 16.99 -5.47 0.12
C TYR A 272 18.11 -6.23 0.83
N PRO A 273 18.95 -6.98 0.08
CA PRO A 273 20.06 -7.70 0.68
C PRO A 273 21.09 -6.73 1.27
N SER A 274 21.65 -7.09 2.42
CA SER A 274 22.83 -6.41 2.95
C SER A 274 24.05 -6.76 2.12
N LEU A 275 24.88 -5.77 1.80
CA LEU A 275 26.17 -6.00 1.17
C LEU A 275 27.18 -6.48 2.24
N THR A 276 27.84 -7.60 1.98
CA THR A 276 28.95 -8.08 2.79
C THR A 276 30.24 -7.76 2.07
N GLU A 277 31.09 -6.90 2.67
CA GLU A 277 32.32 -6.40 2.04
C GLU A 277 32.07 -5.80 0.63
N GLY A 278 30.93 -5.11 0.45
CA GLY A 278 30.54 -4.50 -0.80
C GLY A 278 30.00 -5.47 -1.87
N THR A 279 29.74 -6.74 -1.52
CA THR A 279 29.25 -7.77 -2.44
C THR A 279 27.86 -8.27 -2.06
N LEU A 280 27.05 -8.63 -3.07
CA LEU A 280 25.75 -9.28 -2.88
C LEU A 280 25.92 -10.75 -2.41
N PRO A 281 24.93 -11.32 -1.71
CA PRO A 281 24.88 -12.76 -1.45
C PRO A 281 24.92 -13.59 -2.75
N LEU A 282 25.57 -14.76 -2.73
CA LEU A 282 25.82 -15.61 -3.91
C LEU A 282 24.56 -15.92 -4.73
N ILE A 283 23.40 -16.04 -4.08
CA ILE A 283 22.12 -16.35 -4.75
C ILE A 283 21.77 -15.32 -5.83
N TYR A 284 22.18 -14.05 -5.65
CA TYR A 284 21.91 -12.99 -6.64
C TYR A 284 22.77 -13.18 -7.89
N TYR A 285 24.05 -13.55 -7.74
CA TYR A 285 24.95 -13.80 -8.87
C TYR A 285 24.58 -15.03 -9.69
N VAL A 286 23.92 -16.02 -9.07
CA VAL A 286 23.45 -17.24 -9.76
C VAL A 286 22.12 -16.99 -10.53
N SER A 287 21.37 -15.98 -10.13
CA SER A 287 20.04 -15.70 -10.69
C SER A 287 20.02 -15.48 -12.23
N PRO A 288 21.00 -14.82 -12.89
CA PRO A 288 21.02 -14.69 -14.34
C PRO A 288 21.05 -16.03 -15.10
N LEU A 289 21.61 -17.08 -14.49
CA LEU A 289 21.56 -18.43 -15.07
C LEU A 289 20.12 -18.93 -15.20
N GLY A 290 19.28 -18.70 -14.18
CA GLY A 290 17.85 -19.02 -14.24
C GLY A 290 17.11 -18.24 -15.32
N ILE A 291 17.48 -16.96 -15.53
CA ILE A 291 16.96 -16.17 -16.65
C ILE A 291 17.35 -16.79 -17.99
N LEU A 292 18.62 -17.18 -18.16
CA LEU A 292 19.11 -17.83 -19.36
C LEU A 292 18.34 -19.13 -19.65
N LEU A 293 18.15 -19.98 -18.63
CA LEU A 293 17.34 -21.20 -18.75
C LEU A 293 15.89 -20.92 -19.15
N SER A 294 15.31 -19.84 -18.62
CA SER A 294 13.98 -19.39 -19.02
C SER A 294 13.93 -18.96 -20.49
N ILE A 295 14.93 -18.21 -20.97
CA ILE A 295 15.05 -17.79 -22.37
C ILE A 295 15.21 -19.01 -23.28
N ILE A 296 16.05 -19.98 -22.92
CA ILE A 296 16.22 -21.25 -23.67
C ILE A 296 14.89 -21.99 -23.75
N SER A 297 14.14 -22.09 -22.64
CA SER A 297 12.84 -22.75 -22.61
C SER A 297 11.83 -22.05 -23.52
N ILE A 298 11.82 -20.71 -23.53
CA ILE A 298 10.97 -19.90 -24.44
C ILE A 298 11.37 -20.17 -25.90
N TYR A 299 12.65 -20.20 -26.21
CA TYR A 299 13.15 -20.49 -27.57
C TYR A 299 12.75 -21.88 -28.06
N LEU A 300 12.90 -22.91 -27.20
CA LEU A 300 12.53 -24.30 -27.55
C LEU A 300 11.01 -24.43 -27.75
N LEU A 301 10.21 -23.71 -26.96
CA LEU A 301 8.75 -23.76 -27.02
C LEU A 301 8.11 -22.64 -27.86
N ARG A 302 8.91 -21.87 -28.63
CA ARG A 302 8.44 -20.67 -29.37
C ARG A 302 7.32 -20.94 -30.40
N LYS A 303 7.12 -22.19 -30.82
CA LYS A 303 6.02 -22.58 -31.72
C LYS A 303 4.70 -22.86 -30.95
N LYS A 304 4.72 -22.91 -29.61
CA LYS A 304 3.56 -23.25 -28.77
C LYS A 304 2.88 -21.97 -28.32
N ARG A 305 1.88 -21.51 -29.06
CA ARG A 305 1.24 -20.20 -28.90
C ARG A 305 0.64 -19.98 -27.48
N LEU A 306 -0.02 -21.01 -26.91
CA LEU A 306 -0.59 -20.89 -25.56
C LEU A 306 0.49 -20.70 -24.49
N PHE A 307 1.62 -21.40 -24.62
CA PHE A 307 2.79 -21.20 -23.76
C PHE A 307 3.31 -19.76 -23.88
N LEU A 308 3.48 -19.25 -25.11
CA LEU A 308 3.94 -17.89 -25.35
C LEU A 308 2.97 -16.83 -24.81
N LEU A 309 1.65 -17.06 -24.88
CA LEU A 309 0.66 -16.18 -24.28
C LEU A 309 0.82 -16.14 -22.75
N GLY A 310 1.02 -17.30 -22.11
CA GLY A 310 1.27 -17.38 -20.68
C GLY A 310 2.54 -16.65 -20.25
N VAL A 311 3.64 -16.85 -20.99
CA VAL A 311 4.91 -16.15 -20.77
C VAL A 311 4.75 -14.64 -20.98
N GLY A 312 4.14 -14.24 -22.09
CA GLY A 312 3.90 -12.81 -22.40
C GLY A 312 3.04 -12.13 -21.34
N TRP A 313 2.00 -12.83 -20.82
CA TRP A 313 1.19 -12.35 -19.72
C TRP A 313 2.02 -12.17 -18.45
N PHE A 314 2.74 -13.21 -18.02
CA PHE A 314 3.56 -13.16 -16.83
C PHE A 314 4.61 -12.05 -16.89
N VAL A 315 5.40 -12.02 -17.97
CA VAL A 315 6.47 -11.02 -18.14
C VAL A 315 5.91 -9.61 -18.20
N ALA A 316 4.87 -9.35 -19.00
CA ALA A 316 4.30 -8.01 -19.14
C ALA A 316 3.72 -7.49 -17.83
N THR A 317 3.07 -8.35 -17.03
CA THR A 317 2.41 -7.92 -15.79
C THR A 317 3.35 -7.83 -14.58
N ILE A 318 4.54 -8.46 -14.63
CA ILE A 318 5.52 -8.42 -13.53
C ILE A 318 6.64 -7.37 -13.76
N ILE A 319 6.95 -7.03 -15.01
CA ILE A 319 8.14 -6.24 -15.35
C ILE A 319 8.20 -4.87 -14.66
N LEU A 320 7.05 -4.23 -14.43
CA LEU A 320 6.98 -2.90 -13.81
C LEU A 320 7.35 -2.89 -12.32
N VAL A 321 7.35 -4.06 -11.68
CA VAL A 321 7.59 -4.21 -10.24
C VAL A 321 8.92 -4.90 -9.92
N LEU A 322 9.76 -5.14 -10.94
CA LEU A 322 11.06 -5.79 -10.80
C LEU A 322 12.20 -4.87 -10.34
N GLN A 323 11.89 -3.67 -9.88
CA GLN A 323 12.87 -2.74 -9.32
C GLN A 323 14.01 -2.33 -10.29
N PHE A 324 13.73 -2.22 -11.61
CA PHE A 324 14.65 -1.57 -12.55
C PHE A 324 14.96 -0.13 -12.12
N VAL A 325 13.94 0.57 -11.62
CA VAL A 325 14.07 1.80 -10.85
C VAL A 325 13.68 1.44 -9.43
N PRO A 326 14.63 1.41 -8.49
CA PRO A 326 14.35 1.05 -7.10
C PRO A 326 13.37 2.05 -6.47
N PHE A 327 12.37 1.54 -5.78
CA PHE A 327 11.45 2.35 -4.99
C PHE A 327 10.97 1.57 -3.76
N GLY A 328 10.85 2.29 -2.65
CA GLY A 328 10.49 1.72 -1.36
C GLY A 328 11.60 0.85 -0.76
N ASN A 329 11.29 0.19 0.35
CA ASN A 329 12.25 -0.52 1.20
C ASN A 329 12.23 -2.04 0.99
N GLN A 330 11.52 -2.53 -0.04
CA GLN A 330 11.34 -3.95 -0.32
C GLN A 330 11.77 -4.29 -1.74
N ILE A 331 12.53 -5.39 -1.90
CA ILE A 331 12.96 -5.87 -3.21
C ILE A 331 11.83 -6.59 -3.96
N THR A 332 10.97 -7.31 -3.25
CA THR A 332 9.81 -8.03 -3.79
C THR A 332 8.65 -7.97 -2.80
N THR A 333 7.43 -8.30 -3.24
CA THR A 333 6.25 -8.49 -2.38
C THR A 333 5.35 -9.57 -2.96
N ASP A 334 4.67 -10.34 -2.12
CA ASP A 334 3.80 -11.44 -2.58
C ASP A 334 2.64 -10.92 -3.45
N ARG A 335 2.07 -9.76 -3.11
CA ARG A 335 0.93 -9.15 -3.82
C ARG A 335 1.21 -8.82 -5.29
N TYR A 336 2.47 -8.70 -5.69
CA TYR A 336 2.81 -8.42 -7.09
C TYR A 336 2.57 -9.62 -8.00
N LEU A 337 2.48 -10.84 -7.47
CA LEU A 337 2.14 -12.01 -8.27
C LEU A 337 0.64 -12.17 -8.51
N TYR A 338 -0.25 -11.35 -7.94
CA TYR A 338 -1.70 -11.55 -8.01
C TYR A 338 -2.20 -11.70 -9.47
N LEU A 339 -2.01 -10.71 -10.31
CA LEU A 339 -2.41 -10.77 -11.73
C LEU A 339 -1.45 -11.59 -12.60
N PRO A 340 -0.10 -11.53 -12.42
CA PRO A 340 0.85 -12.33 -13.18
C PRO A 340 0.66 -13.84 -13.02
N LEU A 341 0.11 -14.30 -11.88
CA LEU A 341 -0.17 -15.72 -11.63
C LEU A 341 -1.05 -16.33 -12.71
N PHE A 342 -1.98 -15.58 -13.32
CA PHE A 342 -2.78 -16.06 -14.45
C PHE A 342 -1.89 -16.52 -15.63
N GLY A 343 -0.79 -15.84 -15.91
CA GLY A 343 0.18 -16.24 -16.92
C GLY A 343 0.87 -17.58 -16.60
N LEU A 344 1.26 -17.75 -15.32
CA LEU A 344 1.84 -19.02 -14.85
C LEU A 344 0.83 -20.17 -14.91
N LEU A 345 -0.45 -19.89 -14.63
CA LEU A 345 -1.53 -20.88 -14.77
C LEU A 345 -1.76 -21.28 -16.25
N LEU A 346 -1.61 -20.37 -17.20
CA LEU A 346 -1.67 -20.70 -18.63
C LEU A 346 -0.48 -21.61 -19.03
N ILE A 347 0.73 -21.33 -18.53
CA ILE A 347 1.92 -22.17 -18.76
C ILE A 347 1.71 -23.56 -18.16
N LEU A 348 1.25 -23.64 -16.91
CA LEU A 348 0.95 -24.91 -16.24
C LEU A 348 -0.16 -25.67 -16.99
N GLY A 349 -1.24 -24.98 -17.37
CA GLY A 349 -2.36 -25.53 -18.13
C GLY A 349 -1.91 -26.09 -19.47
N PHE A 350 -1.02 -25.39 -20.18
CA PHE A 350 -0.40 -25.90 -21.43
C PHE A 350 0.33 -27.23 -21.17
N GLY A 351 1.09 -27.35 -20.07
CA GLY A 351 1.84 -28.57 -19.73
C GLY A 351 0.95 -29.76 -19.37
N ILE A 352 -0.11 -29.51 -18.59
CA ILE A 352 -0.93 -30.59 -18.01
C ILE A 352 -2.16 -30.98 -18.83
N GLN A 353 -2.61 -30.17 -19.80
CA GLN A 353 -3.86 -30.45 -20.54
C GLN A 353 -3.86 -31.75 -21.37
N ARG A 354 -2.68 -32.36 -21.55
CA ARG A 354 -2.53 -33.67 -22.24
C ARG A 354 -2.87 -34.85 -21.32
N PHE A 355 -2.92 -34.64 -20.01
CA PHE A 355 -3.27 -35.70 -19.06
C PHE A 355 -4.78 -35.77 -18.88
N LYS A 356 -5.28 -36.94 -18.47
CA LYS A 356 -6.70 -37.13 -18.12
C LYS A 356 -7.06 -36.25 -16.94
N SER A 357 -8.20 -35.56 -17.00
CA SER A 357 -8.64 -34.66 -15.92
C SER A 357 -8.89 -35.39 -14.60
N SER A 358 -9.34 -36.67 -14.62
CA SER A 358 -9.48 -37.48 -13.42
C SER A 358 -8.15 -37.70 -12.71
N THR A 359 -7.09 -38.09 -13.47
CA THR A 359 -5.73 -38.26 -12.90
C THR A 359 -5.23 -36.96 -12.28
N LEU A 360 -5.41 -35.81 -12.99
CA LEU A 360 -5.01 -34.51 -12.48
C LEU A 360 -5.80 -34.13 -11.21
N THR A 361 -7.08 -34.47 -11.12
CA THR A 361 -7.87 -34.23 -9.92
C THR A 361 -7.27 -35.01 -8.73
N TYR A 362 -6.97 -36.30 -8.90
CA TYR A 362 -6.35 -37.09 -7.83
C TYR A 362 -4.99 -36.55 -7.39
N VAL A 363 -4.14 -36.10 -8.32
CA VAL A 363 -2.80 -35.59 -8.02
C VAL A 363 -2.84 -34.17 -7.40
N LEU A 364 -3.69 -33.30 -7.95
CA LEU A 364 -3.72 -31.91 -7.52
C LEU A 364 -4.57 -31.67 -6.26
N SER A 365 -5.59 -32.51 -5.98
CA SER A 365 -6.44 -32.28 -4.80
C SER A 365 -5.68 -32.23 -3.48
N PRO A 366 -4.73 -33.14 -3.17
CA PRO A 366 -3.93 -33.03 -1.95
C PRO A 366 -3.09 -31.75 -1.90
N VAL A 367 -2.54 -31.35 -3.05
CA VAL A 367 -1.76 -30.10 -3.16
C VAL A 367 -2.66 -28.90 -2.90
N LEU A 368 -3.86 -28.85 -3.47
CA LEU A 368 -4.81 -27.76 -3.26
C LEU A 368 -5.26 -27.67 -1.79
N VAL A 369 -5.48 -28.83 -1.13
CA VAL A 369 -5.80 -28.86 0.30
C VAL A 369 -4.64 -28.34 1.13
N LEU A 370 -3.40 -28.77 0.86
CA LEU A 370 -2.21 -28.27 1.55
C LEU A 370 -2.06 -26.75 1.39
N LEU A 371 -2.20 -26.25 0.15
CA LEU A 371 -2.12 -24.81 -0.12
C LEU A 371 -3.25 -24.03 0.57
N ALA A 372 -4.46 -24.59 0.65
CA ALA A 372 -5.56 -23.99 1.38
C ALA A 372 -5.27 -23.88 2.89
N ILE A 373 -4.69 -24.93 3.49
CA ILE A 373 -4.25 -24.91 4.90
C ILE A 373 -3.17 -23.85 5.12
N LEU A 374 -2.15 -23.78 4.26
CA LEU A 374 -1.10 -22.78 4.34
C LEU A 374 -1.66 -21.36 4.19
N SER A 375 -2.63 -21.17 3.29
CA SER A 375 -3.30 -19.87 3.12
C SER A 375 -4.11 -19.49 4.36
N PHE A 376 -4.86 -20.43 4.93
CA PHE A 376 -5.62 -20.21 6.16
C PHE A 376 -4.69 -19.79 7.32
N GLN A 377 -3.58 -20.50 7.51
CA GLN A 377 -2.58 -20.13 8.52
C GLN A 377 -1.95 -18.75 8.25
N ARG A 378 -1.70 -18.43 6.97
CA ARG A 378 -1.13 -17.14 6.60
C ARG A 378 -2.09 -15.97 6.79
N VAL A 379 -3.40 -16.17 6.72
CA VAL A 379 -4.40 -15.12 7.03
C VAL A 379 -4.24 -14.63 8.47
N ALA A 380 -3.91 -15.51 9.40
CA ALA A 380 -3.75 -15.17 10.81
C ALA A 380 -2.58 -14.21 11.09
N ILE A 381 -1.52 -14.19 10.26
CA ILE A 381 -0.42 -13.24 10.45
C ILE A 381 -0.84 -11.78 10.24
N TRP A 382 -1.96 -11.54 9.53
CA TRP A 382 -2.53 -10.21 9.25
C TRP A 382 -3.54 -9.78 10.32
N GLU A 383 -3.64 -10.46 11.44
CA GLU A 383 -4.59 -10.16 12.53
C GLU A 383 -4.37 -8.75 13.09
N ASN A 384 -3.12 -8.38 13.35
CA ASN A 384 -2.71 -7.08 13.84
C ASN A 384 -1.21 -6.84 13.56
N ASP A 385 -0.73 -5.63 13.87
CA ASP A 385 0.68 -5.26 13.67
C ASP A 385 1.67 -6.17 14.39
N LYS A 386 1.33 -6.66 15.60
CA LYS A 386 2.23 -7.51 16.37
C LYS A 386 2.45 -8.85 15.67
N THR A 387 1.38 -9.56 15.30
CA THR A 387 1.48 -10.84 14.61
C THR A 387 2.17 -10.70 13.26
N LEU A 388 1.87 -9.61 12.54
CA LEU A 388 2.49 -9.30 11.25
C LEU A 388 4.01 -9.14 11.36
N TRP A 389 4.48 -8.24 12.25
CA TRP A 389 5.89 -7.92 12.35
C TRP A 389 6.70 -9.02 13.03
N ILE A 390 6.12 -9.80 13.96
CA ILE A 390 6.76 -11.01 14.48
C ILE A 390 7.00 -12.00 13.35
N SER A 391 6.02 -12.24 12.48
CA SER A 391 6.19 -13.15 11.34
C SER A 391 7.27 -12.69 10.34
N VAL A 392 7.46 -11.37 10.20
CA VAL A 392 8.58 -10.82 9.42
C VAL A 392 9.91 -11.14 10.09
N LEU A 393 10.04 -10.96 11.40
CA LEU A 393 11.28 -11.24 12.12
C LEU A 393 11.64 -12.73 12.16
N GLU A 394 10.66 -13.64 12.11
CA GLU A 394 10.91 -15.08 11.97
C GLU A 394 11.63 -15.43 10.67
N THR A 395 11.36 -14.69 9.60
CA THR A 395 11.96 -14.90 8.28
C THR A 395 13.17 -13.98 8.02
N HIS A 396 13.13 -12.77 8.56
CA HIS A 396 14.11 -11.71 8.32
C HIS A 396 14.44 -10.99 9.65
N PRO A 397 15.26 -11.59 10.54
CA PRO A 397 15.49 -11.07 11.90
C PRO A 397 16.26 -9.75 11.96
N THR A 398 16.80 -9.28 10.84
CA THR A 398 17.59 -8.04 10.75
C THR A 398 16.78 -6.84 10.20
N VAL A 399 15.47 -6.96 10.06
CA VAL A 399 14.60 -5.87 9.56
C VAL A 399 14.36 -4.84 10.66
N SER A 400 15.07 -3.72 10.61
CA SER A 400 14.95 -2.59 11.55
C SER A 400 13.53 -2.02 11.60
N GLN A 401 12.84 -1.94 10.45
CA GLN A 401 11.46 -1.47 10.37
C GLN A 401 10.49 -2.34 11.17
N ALA A 402 10.71 -3.66 11.24
CA ALA A 402 9.87 -4.55 12.04
C ALA A 402 9.99 -4.25 13.53
N TYR A 403 11.20 -4.03 14.03
CA TYR A 403 11.42 -3.63 15.41
C TYR A 403 10.80 -2.26 15.72
N ASN A 404 10.98 -1.28 14.84
CA ASN A 404 10.38 0.04 15.02
C ASN A 404 8.84 -0.02 15.11
N ASN A 405 8.20 -0.80 14.24
CA ASN A 405 6.75 -0.94 14.22
C ASN A 405 6.22 -1.75 15.41
N LEU A 406 6.94 -2.80 15.85
CA LEU A 406 6.65 -3.49 17.11
C LEU A 406 6.77 -2.54 18.32
N GLY A 407 7.81 -1.70 18.35
CA GLY A 407 7.98 -0.68 19.37
C GLY A 407 6.79 0.27 19.43
N SER A 408 6.33 0.73 18.27
CA SER A 408 5.15 1.60 18.17
C SER A 408 3.85 0.90 18.58
N PHE A 409 3.71 -0.39 18.27
CA PHE A 409 2.57 -1.19 18.68
C PHE A 409 2.51 -1.36 20.21
N VAL A 410 3.60 -1.82 20.84
CA VAL A 410 3.62 -2.08 22.28
C VAL A 410 3.57 -0.77 23.10
N LEU A 411 4.01 0.35 22.52
CA LEU A 411 3.85 1.68 23.12
C LEU A 411 2.37 2.06 23.29
N LYS A 412 1.52 1.74 22.30
CA LYS A 412 0.06 1.92 22.41
C LYS A 412 -0.56 1.04 23.50
N GLU A 413 0.06 -0.10 23.80
CA GLU A 413 -0.33 -0.95 24.94
C GLU A 413 0.23 -0.44 26.29
N ASN A 414 0.84 0.76 26.32
CA ASN A 414 1.51 1.34 27.49
C ASN A 414 2.71 0.52 28.03
N LYS A 415 3.30 -0.34 27.20
CA LYS A 415 4.49 -1.16 27.53
C LYS A 415 5.78 -0.40 27.20
N ASN A 416 6.01 0.72 27.87
CA ASN A 416 7.08 1.68 27.56
C ASN A 416 8.49 1.07 27.57
N LYS A 417 8.79 0.15 28.51
CA LYS A 417 10.11 -0.52 28.58
C LYS A 417 10.37 -1.42 27.36
N GLU A 418 9.36 -2.17 26.94
CA GLU A 418 9.45 -3.05 25.78
C GLU A 418 9.59 -2.21 24.50
N ALA A 419 8.81 -1.12 24.37
CA ALA A 419 8.91 -0.18 23.26
C ALA A 419 10.33 0.40 23.13
N PHE A 420 10.93 0.82 24.25
CA PHE A 420 12.29 1.34 24.26
C PHE A 420 13.33 0.31 23.77
N GLN A 421 13.17 -0.96 24.17
CA GLN A 421 14.06 -2.03 23.71
C GLN A 421 13.92 -2.26 22.19
N TYR A 422 12.71 -2.27 21.66
CA TYR A 422 12.48 -2.42 20.22
C TYR A 422 13.04 -1.25 19.41
N PHE A 423 12.86 0.01 19.86
CA PHE A 423 13.46 1.17 19.19
C PHE A 423 14.98 1.13 19.22
N ASN A 424 15.59 0.71 20.35
CA ASN A 424 17.05 0.50 20.42
C ASN A 424 17.52 -0.54 19.41
N GLN A 425 16.83 -1.70 19.35
CA GLN A 425 17.18 -2.75 18.38
C GLN A 425 17.05 -2.27 16.93
N ALA A 426 16.03 -1.46 16.62
CA ALA A 426 15.89 -0.86 15.29
C ALA A 426 17.07 0.06 14.95
N ILE A 427 17.54 0.87 15.91
CA ILE A 427 18.67 1.78 15.75
C ILE A 427 20.00 1.02 15.65
N GLU A 428 20.19 -0.04 16.44
CA GLU A 428 21.39 -0.89 16.36
C GLU A 428 21.53 -1.55 14.98
N LEU A 429 20.43 -2.06 14.44
CA LEU A 429 20.39 -2.68 13.12
C LEU A 429 20.56 -1.68 11.98
N GLN A 430 20.02 -0.47 12.14
CA GLN A 430 20.08 0.58 11.14
C GLN A 430 20.32 1.95 11.79
N PRO A 431 21.59 2.34 12.00
CA PRO A 431 21.95 3.60 12.67
C PRO A 431 21.49 4.87 11.95
N ASN A 432 21.08 4.79 10.68
CA ASN A 432 20.53 5.88 9.89
C ASN A 432 19.00 5.85 9.77
N TYR A 433 18.29 5.19 10.69
CA TYR A 433 16.82 5.09 10.65
C TYR A 433 16.15 6.22 11.44
N ALA A 434 15.80 7.31 10.74
CA ALA A 434 15.25 8.54 11.33
C ALA A 434 13.99 8.30 12.18
N ASP A 435 13.04 7.46 11.70
CA ASP A 435 11.78 7.20 12.40
C ASP A 435 12.01 6.52 13.77
N ALA A 436 12.99 5.62 13.88
CA ALA A 436 13.28 4.93 15.13
C ALA A 436 13.81 5.91 16.20
N TYR A 437 14.66 6.86 15.80
CA TYR A 437 15.07 7.96 16.71
C TYR A 437 13.89 8.85 17.09
N SER A 438 13.04 9.23 16.14
CA SER A 438 11.85 10.05 16.41
C SER A 438 10.91 9.36 17.41
N ASN A 439 10.65 8.06 17.22
CA ASN A 439 9.76 7.29 18.09
C ASN A 439 10.37 7.08 19.50
N ARG A 440 11.67 6.80 19.59
CA ARG A 440 12.37 6.71 20.88
C ARG A 440 12.41 8.08 21.58
N GLY A 441 12.64 9.16 20.84
CA GLY A 441 12.57 10.53 21.33
C GLY A 441 11.20 10.89 21.90
N ASN A 442 10.12 10.50 21.21
CA ASN A 442 8.75 10.68 21.70
C ASN A 442 8.51 9.92 23.02
N LEU A 443 9.00 8.69 23.12
CA LEU A 443 8.90 7.90 24.35
C LEU A 443 9.68 8.53 25.52
N LEU A 444 10.90 9.02 25.25
CA LEU A 444 11.71 9.74 26.23
C LEU A 444 11.06 11.06 26.70
N ALA A 445 10.44 11.79 25.76
CA ALA A 445 9.69 13.02 26.05
C ALA A 445 8.46 12.77 26.94
N GLN A 446 7.76 11.65 26.71
CA GLN A 446 6.65 11.20 27.56
C GLN A 446 7.12 10.80 28.96
N ALA A 447 8.31 10.23 29.08
CA ALA A 447 8.94 9.88 30.35
C ALA A 447 9.54 11.10 31.09
N GLY A 448 9.43 12.33 30.55
CA GLY A 448 9.96 13.55 31.13
C GLY A 448 11.46 13.77 30.90
N ASN A 449 12.12 12.94 30.13
CA ASN A 449 13.56 13.07 29.84
C ASN A 449 13.78 13.94 28.57
N SER A 450 13.52 15.25 28.72
CA SER A 450 13.55 16.20 27.61
C SER A 450 14.91 16.30 26.91
N GLU A 451 16.03 16.26 27.65
CA GLU A 451 17.37 16.37 27.03
C GLU A 451 17.73 15.14 26.20
N ALA A 452 17.38 13.94 26.67
CA ALA A 452 17.59 12.72 25.88
C ALA A 452 16.67 12.70 24.66
N ALA A 453 15.42 13.15 24.79
CA ALA A 453 14.48 13.29 23.68
C ALA A 453 15.01 14.24 22.60
N ILE A 454 15.54 15.42 23.00
CA ILE A 454 16.14 16.39 22.09
C ILE A 454 17.33 15.78 21.34
N LYS A 455 18.16 14.97 22.01
CA LYS A 455 19.28 14.28 21.34
C LYS A 455 18.79 13.33 20.24
N ASP A 456 17.73 12.56 20.50
CA ASP A 456 17.15 11.67 19.52
C ASP A 456 16.48 12.44 18.37
N PHE A 457 15.74 13.50 18.65
CA PHE A 457 15.17 14.36 17.60
C PHE A 457 16.25 15.05 16.76
N ASN A 458 17.38 15.45 17.35
CA ASN A 458 18.52 15.98 16.60
C ASN A 458 19.01 14.97 15.58
N GLN A 459 19.16 13.71 15.98
CA GLN A 459 19.59 12.65 15.08
C GLN A 459 18.55 12.37 14.00
N ALA A 460 17.27 12.31 14.35
CA ALA A 460 16.18 12.12 13.39
C ALA A 460 16.17 13.23 12.31
N ILE A 461 16.28 14.49 12.73
CA ILE A 461 16.30 15.65 11.84
C ILE A 461 17.55 15.68 10.96
N ALA A 462 18.71 15.32 11.51
CA ALA A 462 19.95 15.24 10.74
C ALA A 462 19.89 14.17 9.63
N LEU A 463 19.22 13.06 9.89
CA LEU A 463 19.02 11.97 8.93
C LEU A 463 17.94 12.30 7.91
N GLN A 464 16.79 12.77 8.37
CA GLN A 464 15.65 13.10 7.52
C GLN A 464 14.81 14.22 8.15
N PRO A 465 14.93 15.48 7.69
CA PRO A 465 14.13 16.59 8.16
C PRO A 465 12.63 16.35 7.90
N HIS A 466 11.80 16.30 8.95
CA HIS A 466 10.35 16.18 8.82
C HIS A 466 9.60 16.99 9.88
N ALA A 467 8.39 17.40 9.57
CA ALA A 467 7.62 18.37 10.37
C ALA A 467 7.41 17.92 11.82
N ASP A 468 7.15 16.62 12.04
CA ASP A 468 6.86 16.10 13.39
C ASP A 468 8.10 16.09 14.29
N ALA A 469 9.29 15.78 13.76
CA ALA A 469 10.52 15.80 14.56
C ALA A 469 10.86 17.22 15.02
N TYR A 470 10.74 18.21 14.14
CA TYR A 470 10.89 19.62 14.53
C TYR A 470 9.84 20.02 15.55
N PHE A 471 8.57 19.68 15.33
CA PHE A 471 7.48 20.01 16.26
C PHE A 471 7.70 19.41 17.66
N ASN A 472 8.09 18.14 17.73
CA ASN A 472 8.30 17.44 18.99
C ASN A 472 9.55 17.98 19.72
N ARG A 473 10.64 18.27 18.99
CA ARG A 473 11.82 18.90 19.57
C ARG A 473 11.51 20.32 20.10
N ALA A 474 10.72 21.09 19.35
CA ALA A 474 10.26 22.41 19.78
C ALA A 474 9.42 22.34 21.08
N ASN A 475 8.57 21.33 21.21
CA ASN A 475 7.81 21.11 22.44
C ASN A 475 8.76 20.87 23.64
N GLU A 476 9.82 20.06 23.45
CA GLU A 476 10.80 19.81 24.52
C GLU A 476 11.63 21.06 24.82
N TYR A 477 12.06 21.83 23.83
CA TYR A 477 12.69 23.13 24.04
C TYR A 477 11.77 24.10 24.82
N SER A 478 10.48 24.12 24.47
CA SER A 478 9.49 24.96 25.17
C SER A 478 9.30 24.55 26.64
N LYS A 479 9.30 23.23 26.95
CA LYS A 479 9.26 22.71 28.33
C LYS A 479 10.48 23.14 29.15
N LEU A 480 11.65 23.14 28.51
CA LEU A 480 12.92 23.57 29.12
C LEU A 480 13.09 25.12 29.15
N ASN A 481 12.06 25.88 28.78
CA ASN A 481 12.08 27.35 28.65
C ASN A 481 13.13 27.87 27.62
N ARG A 482 13.60 27.02 26.71
CA ARG A 482 14.48 27.38 25.59
C ARG A 482 13.64 27.91 24.44
N LEU A 483 13.03 29.09 24.63
CA LEU A 483 11.95 29.59 23.79
C LEU A 483 12.42 30.01 22.37
N GLN A 484 13.65 30.46 22.20
CA GLN A 484 14.17 30.87 20.88
C GLN A 484 14.36 29.65 19.97
N GLU A 485 14.93 28.56 20.50
CA GLU A 485 15.07 27.30 19.81
C GLU A 485 13.70 26.70 19.48
N ALA A 486 12.74 26.77 20.42
CA ALA A 486 11.37 26.31 20.17
C ALA A 486 10.72 27.07 19.01
N ILE A 487 10.86 28.42 18.95
CA ILE A 487 10.32 29.26 17.87
C ILE A 487 10.95 28.90 16.52
N SER A 488 12.26 28.66 16.49
CA SER A 488 12.98 28.24 15.29
C SER A 488 12.44 26.90 14.75
N ASP A 489 12.31 25.91 15.64
CA ASP A 489 11.86 24.58 15.27
C ASP A 489 10.37 24.54 14.87
N TYR A 490 9.49 25.26 15.60
CA TYR A 490 8.10 25.41 15.15
C TYR A 490 8.03 26.07 13.77
N SER A 491 8.93 27.02 13.47
CA SER A 491 8.98 27.67 12.17
C SER A 491 9.40 26.70 11.06
N SER A 492 10.37 25.82 11.34
CA SER A 492 10.78 24.74 10.46
C SER A 492 9.65 23.71 10.23
N SER A 493 8.97 23.31 11.32
CA SER A 493 7.79 22.43 11.24
C SER A 493 6.69 23.03 10.36
N ILE A 494 6.37 24.32 10.56
CA ILE A 494 5.35 25.05 9.79
C ILE A 494 5.73 25.19 8.31
N SER A 495 7.00 25.38 8.02
CA SER A 495 7.47 25.49 6.63
C SER A 495 7.31 24.17 5.84
N LEU A 496 7.51 23.05 6.53
CA LEU A 496 7.32 21.71 5.96
C LEU A 496 5.84 21.33 5.89
N GLN A 497 5.10 21.58 6.96
CA GLN A 497 3.68 21.25 7.06
C GLN A 497 2.94 22.27 7.93
N PRO A 498 2.18 23.21 7.35
CA PRO A 498 1.37 24.17 8.09
C PRO A 498 0.24 23.48 8.89
N ARG A 499 0.31 23.49 10.24
CA ARG A 499 -0.65 22.85 11.14
C ARG A 499 -1.11 23.83 12.23
N ALA A 500 -2.37 23.70 12.68
CA ALA A 500 -2.95 24.57 13.71
C ALA A 500 -2.23 24.46 15.05
N ASP A 501 -1.78 23.25 15.44
CA ASP A 501 -1.03 23.01 16.67
C ASP A 501 0.37 23.65 16.63
N SER A 502 1.10 23.56 15.49
CA SER A 502 2.42 24.18 15.32
C SER A 502 2.34 25.71 15.43
N TYR A 503 1.37 26.34 14.77
CA TYR A 503 1.13 27.78 14.91
C TYR A 503 0.73 28.15 16.34
N THR A 504 -0.14 27.37 16.98
CA THR A 504 -0.61 27.65 18.35
C THR A 504 0.52 27.54 19.36
N ASN A 505 1.38 26.52 19.25
CA ASN A 505 2.52 26.35 20.16
C ASN A 505 3.60 27.41 19.91
N ARG A 506 3.84 27.84 18.65
CA ARG A 506 4.73 28.97 18.35
C ARG A 506 4.17 30.28 18.91
N ALA A 507 2.85 30.51 18.80
CA ALA A 507 2.20 31.65 19.41
C ALA A 507 2.38 31.69 20.93
N PHE A 508 2.28 30.51 21.58
CA PHE A 508 2.57 30.42 23.01
C PHE A 508 4.01 30.84 23.35
N ALA A 509 4.99 30.39 22.57
CA ALA A 509 6.38 30.80 22.75
C ALA A 509 6.57 32.31 22.48
N TYR A 510 5.89 32.90 21.48
CA TYR A 510 5.88 34.35 21.24
C TYR A 510 5.25 35.13 22.39
N LEU A 511 4.16 34.64 23.02
CA LEU A 511 3.57 35.27 24.21
C LEU A 511 4.57 35.31 25.37
N LYS A 512 5.27 34.19 25.59
CA LYS A 512 6.30 34.12 26.65
C LYS A 512 7.49 35.04 26.40
N THR A 513 7.85 35.27 25.12
CA THR A 513 8.93 36.20 24.73
C THR A 513 8.44 37.63 24.48
N ARG A 514 7.17 37.94 24.79
CA ARG A 514 6.50 39.25 24.62
C ARG A 514 6.40 39.74 23.17
N ASN A 515 6.46 38.85 22.22
CA ASN A 515 6.24 39.14 20.80
C ASN A 515 4.74 39.06 20.44
N ILE A 516 3.98 40.04 20.93
CA ILE A 516 2.51 40.02 20.92
C ILE A 516 1.92 39.98 19.52
N ASP A 517 2.45 40.77 18.57
CA ASP A 517 1.94 40.85 17.21
C ASP A 517 2.13 39.54 16.45
N LEU A 518 3.28 38.87 16.60
CA LEU A 518 3.55 37.58 16.01
C LEU A 518 2.64 36.49 16.59
N ALA A 519 2.43 36.51 17.91
CA ALA A 519 1.49 35.60 18.57
C ALA A 519 0.08 35.73 18.00
N LYS A 520 -0.41 36.97 17.83
CA LYS A 520 -1.73 37.25 17.26
C LYS A 520 -1.88 36.73 15.85
N GLN A 521 -0.88 36.95 14.99
CA GLN A 521 -0.86 36.46 13.62
C GLN A 521 -0.93 34.94 13.58
N ASP A 522 -0.15 34.25 14.40
CA ASP A 522 -0.13 32.78 14.45
C ASP A 522 -1.45 32.19 14.95
N LEU A 523 -2.07 32.77 15.98
CA LEU A 523 -3.37 32.34 16.47
C LEU A 523 -4.47 32.49 15.39
N LEU A 524 -4.45 33.58 14.62
CA LEU A 524 -5.37 33.77 13.48
C LEU A 524 -5.16 32.71 12.40
N ARG A 525 -3.88 32.39 12.08
CA ARG A 525 -3.56 31.33 11.12
C ARG A 525 -4.02 29.95 11.60
N ALA A 526 -3.77 29.63 12.87
CA ALA A 526 -4.23 28.38 13.49
C ALA A 526 -5.74 28.22 13.40
N GLN A 527 -6.52 29.28 13.72
CA GLN A 527 -7.98 29.29 13.64
C GLN A 527 -8.52 29.17 12.21
N LYS A 528 -7.77 29.72 11.23
CA LYS A 528 -8.11 29.57 9.79
C LYS A 528 -7.90 28.14 9.31
N ILE A 529 -6.80 27.49 9.75
CA ILE A 529 -6.47 26.11 9.38
C ILE A 529 -7.46 25.14 10.04
N ASN A 530 -7.72 25.29 11.34
CA ASN A 530 -8.67 24.46 12.06
C ASN A 530 -9.57 25.31 12.94
N PRO A 531 -10.78 25.71 12.45
CA PRO A 531 -11.74 26.51 13.21
C PRO A 531 -12.31 25.83 14.46
N LYS A 532 -12.09 24.52 14.63
CA LYS A 532 -12.51 23.73 15.79
C LYS A 532 -11.40 23.49 16.81
N TYR A 533 -10.20 24.03 16.61
CA TYR A 533 -9.06 23.82 17.52
C TYR A 533 -9.17 24.75 18.76
N GLY A 534 -9.77 24.27 19.84
CA GLY A 534 -10.11 25.04 21.04
C GLY A 534 -8.92 25.77 21.69
N ARG A 535 -7.74 25.13 21.72
CA ARG A 535 -6.51 25.69 22.32
C ARG A 535 -6.06 27.01 21.65
N ALA A 536 -6.28 27.19 20.35
CA ALA A 536 -5.95 28.45 19.67
C ALA A 536 -6.82 29.60 20.19
N TYR A 537 -8.11 29.36 20.45
CA TYR A 537 -9.01 30.37 21.06
C TYR A 537 -8.71 30.59 22.54
N PHE A 538 -8.29 29.58 23.27
CA PHE A 538 -7.87 29.71 24.66
C PHE A 538 -6.66 30.64 24.75
N LEU A 539 -5.61 30.41 23.95
CA LEU A 539 -4.45 31.30 23.92
C LEU A 539 -4.78 32.72 23.43
N GLN A 540 -5.74 32.86 22.52
CA GLN A 540 -6.26 34.18 22.14
C GLN A 540 -6.91 34.86 23.32
N GLY A 541 -7.69 34.14 24.14
CA GLY A 541 -8.27 34.67 25.36
C GLY A 541 -7.21 35.18 26.35
N ILE A 542 -6.13 34.44 26.54
CA ILE A 542 -4.97 34.85 27.36
C ILE A 542 -4.30 36.11 26.78
N LEU A 543 -4.10 36.16 25.48
CA LEU A 543 -3.53 37.30 24.78
C LEU A 543 -4.37 38.57 25.04
N GLU A 544 -5.68 38.52 24.77
CA GLU A 544 -6.60 39.65 24.91
C GLU A 544 -6.72 40.08 26.40
N GLN A 545 -6.67 39.13 27.33
CA GLN A 545 -6.64 39.43 28.78
C GLN A 545 -5.37 40.22 29.16
N ASN A 546 -4.21 39.79 28.64
CA ASN A 546 -2.93 40.48 28.89
C ASN A 546 -2.91 41.91 28.29
N LEU A 547 -3.67 42.13 27.21
CA LEU A 547 -3.84 43.45 26.59
C LEU A 547 -4.93 44.32 27.27
N GLY A 548 -5.61 43.80 28.29
CA GLY A 548 -6.70 44.52 28.98
C GLY A 548 -8.04 44.46 28.24
N ASN A 549 -8.15 43.72 27.13
CA ASN A 549 -9.35 43.63 26.29
C ASN A 549 -10.33 42.59 26.88
N ARG A 550 -10.93 42.85 28.05
CA ARG A 550 -11.77 41.88 28.77
C ARG A 550 -12.89 41.28 27.90
N THR A 551 -13.59 42.12 27.12
CA THR A 551 -14.71 41.66 26.25
C THR A 551 -14.23 40.66 25.20
N ALA A 552 -13.10 40.93 24.54
CA ALA A 552 -12.52 40.03 23.55
C ALA A 552 -12.00 38.73 24.21
N ALA A 553 -11.36 38.83 25.38
CA ALA A 553 -10.91 37.68 26.17
C ALA A 553 -12.08 36.75 26.51
N CYS A 554 -13.18 37.30 27.04
CA CYS A 554 -14.36 36.53 27.38
C CYS A 554 -14.99 35.80 26.17
N LYS A 555 -15.07 36.48 25.02
CA LYS A 555 -15.56 35.86 23.78
C LYS A 555 -14.68 34.69 23.35
N ALA A 556 -13.36 34.84 23.43
CA ALA A 556 -12.41 33.81 23.06
C ALA A 556 -12.44 32.62 24.03
N PHE A 557 -12.45 32.84 25.35
CA PHE A 557 -12.59 31.78 26.35
C PHE A 557 -13.89 31.01 26.22
N LEU A 558 -15.03 31.70 26.02
CA LEU A 558 -16.32 31.04 25.79
C LEU A 558 -16.28 30.13 24.56
N LYS A 559 -15.69 30.60 23.45
CA LYS A 559 -15.54 29.80 22.24
C LYS A 559 -14.64 28.60 22.47
N ALA A 560 -13.50 28.76 23.17
CA ALA A 560 -12.62 27.66 23.55
C ALA A 560 -13.34 26.62 24.42
N ALA A 561 -14.10 27.06 25.41
CA ALA A 561 -14.89 26.19 26.29
C ALA A 561 -15.95 25.38 25.52
N ASN A 562 -16.63 26.01 24.55
CA ASN A 562 -17.61 25.34 23.68
C ASN A 562 -16.95 24.34 22.72
N LEU A 563 -15.65 24.49 22.45
CA LEU A 563 -14.85 23.56 21.65
C LEU A 563 -14.16 22.47 22.50
N GLY A 564 -14.43 22.41 23.82
CA GLY A 564 -13.96 21.36 24.71
C GLY A 564 -12.59 21.59 25.33
N GLU A 565 -12.04 22.82 25.28
CA GLU A 565 -10.78 23.13 25.95
C GLU A 565 -10.99 23.19 27.48
N GLU A 566 -10.36 22.27 28.22
CA GLU A 566 -10.61 22.06 29.67
C GLU A 566 -10.40 23.32 30.52
N ASN A 567 -9.29 24.02 30.28
CA ASN A 567 -8.92 25.20 31.08
C ASN A 567 -9.75 26.46 30.75
N ALA A 568 -10.50 26.43 29.65
CA ALA A 568 -11.21 27.61 29.15
C ALA A 568 -12.44 27.97 30.01
N LYS A 569 -13.11 27.00 30.60
CA LYS A 569 -14.27 27.23 31.47
C LYS A 569 -13.87 27.97 32.75
N ASP A 570 -12.75 27.56 33.38
CA ASP A 570 -12.22 28.19 34.57
C ASP A 570 -11.71 29.61 34.25
N ALA A 571 -10.94 29.77 33.15
CA ALA A 571 -10.50 31.09 32.71
C ALA A 571 -11.68 32.05 32.42
N TYR A 572 -12.73 31.55 31.78
CA TYR A 572 -13.95 32.34 31.53
C TYR A 572 -14.61 32.77 32.84
N SER A 573 -14.76 31.84 33.79
CA SER A 573 -15.41 32.16 35.09
C SER A 573 -14.63 33.21 35.91
N LYS A 574 -13.29 33.15 35.88
CA LYS A 574 -12.42 34.10 36.59
C LYS A 574 -12.35 35.48 35.94
N THR A 575 -12.45 35.54 34.61
CA THR A 575 -12.24 36.78 33.85
C THR A 575 -13.55 37.52 33.56
N CYS A 576 -14.66 36.79 33.44
CA CYS A 576 -15.87 37.29 32.77
C CYS A 576 -17.10 37.39 33.72
N ARG A 577 -17.00 36.87 34.92
CA ARG A 577 -18.01 37.04 36.01
C ARG A 577 -17.75 38.19 36.92
#